data_8fe3188c2c18c0089339c76a832717da
#
_entry.id   8fe3188c2c18c0089339c76a832717da
#
_cell.length_a   1.000
_cell.length_b   1.000
_cell.length_c   1.000
_cell.angle_alpha   90.00
_cell.angle_beta   90.00
_cell.angle_gamma   90.00
#
_symmetry.space_group_name_H-M   'P 1'
#
loop_
_entity.id
_entity.type
_entity.pdbx_description
1 polymer ?
#
loop_
_entity_poly.entity_id
_entity_poly.type
_entity_poly.pdbx_seq_one_letter_code
_entity_poly.pdbx_strand_id
1 'polypeptide(L)'
;WAAGDMQCQGFLIGATSGRTTLNGEGLQHQDGHSHLLASTIPNCISYDPTYAYEMAVIVQDGLKRMYEKKEKVFYYITSLNENYPHPAMPEGVEEGIRRGIYRLRESAGTDKPVQLMGSGSILRQVEKAAEWLNEKGIAASVWSVTSFNELRRDGMACEREALLSAGQRTPEPYVTAQLKQSEGPLISATDHMKAYSDQIRPYIPQGRAYQVLGTDGFGRSDTRDALRRFFEVDWQHVAWAAGYELMKEGTLSADELESWREQLSIDASKPDPLYS
;
A
#
# COMPACT_ATOMS: atom_id res chain seq x y z
N TRP A 1 1.61 16.34 16.93
CA TRP A 1 1.74 15.87 18.32
C TRP A 1 0.79 16.61 19.27
N ALA A 2 0.80 17.96 19.26
CA ALA A 2 -0.06 18.76 20.17
C ALA A 2 -1.56 18.39 20.07
N ALA A 3 -2.08 18.16 18.87
CA ALA A 3 -3.47 17.69 18.70
C ALA A 3 -3.73 16.36 19.42
N GLY A 4 -2.73 15.47 19.41
CA GLY A 4 -2.78 14.19 20.15
C GLY A 4 -2.81 14.39 21.65
N ASP A 5 -1.89 15.18 22.19
CA ASP A 5 -1.82 15.48 23.63
C ASP A 5 -3.09 16.16 24.15
N MET A 6 -3.64 17.09 23.39
CA MET A 6 -4.90 17.77 23.71
C MET A 6 -6.14 16.90 23.49
N GLN A 7 -5.98 15.67 23.01
CA GLN A 7 -7.09 14.76 22.66
C GLN A 7 -8.11 15.40 21.69
N CYS A 8 -7.61 16.19 20.72
CA CYS A 8 -8.45 16.80 19.71
C CYS A 8 -9.19 15.74 18.89
N GLN A 9 -10.36 16.09 18.38
CA GLN A 9 -11.15 15.29 17.46
C GLN A 9 -11.34 16.05 16.17
N GLY A 10 -11.17 15.41 15.02
CA GLY A 10 -11.31 16.02 13.71
C GLY A 10 -10.53 15.30 12.63
N PHE A 11 -10.52 15.88 11.45
CA PHE A 11 -9.82 15.38 10.28
C PHE A 11 -8.75 16.37 9.82
N LEU A 12 -7.54 15.90 9.68
CA LEU A 12 -6.45 16.59 8.98
C LEU A 12 -6.36 15.97 7.57
N ILE A 13 -6.59 16.78 6.56
CA ILE A 13 -6.48 16.34 5.17
C ILE A 13 -5.12 16.79 4.63
N GLY A 14 -4.25 15.81 4.37
CA GLY A 14 -2.94 16.02 3.74
C GLY A 14 -3.11 16.13 2.23
N ALA A 15 -3.37 17.32 1.73
CA ALA A 15 -3.51 17.60 0.32
C ALA A 15 -2.43 18.62 -0.13
N THR A 16 -1.67 18.39 -1.16
CA THR A 16 -1.66 17.21 -2.03
C THR A 16 -0.56 16.28 -1.57
N SER A 17 -0.83 15.00 -1.44
CA SER A 17 0.13 14.03 -0.93
C SER A 17 0.80 13.23 -2.07
N GLY A 18 1.91 12.57 -1.71
CA GLY A 18 2.69 11.71 -2.59
C GLY A 18 3.83 12.41 -3.31
N ARG A 19 4.82 11.63 -3.73
CA ARG A 19 6.00 12.14 -4.46
C ARG A 19 5.78 12.22 -5.95
N THR A 20 4.86 11.44 -6.50
CA THR A 20 4.67 11.34 -7.95
C THR A 20 3.39 12.01 -8.45
N THR A 21 2.50 12.41 -7.56
CA THR A 21 1.22 13.05 -7.92
C THR A 21 1.32 14.54 -8.17
N LEU A 22 2.29 15.23 -7.57
CA LEU A 22 2.55 16.66 -7.76
C LEU A 22 3.32 16.92 -9.05
N ASN A 23 2.59 16.98 -10.15
CA ASN A 23 3.11 17.16 -11.48
C ASN A 23 3.75 18.55 -11.66
N GLY A 24 5.06 18.59 -11.92
CA GLY A 24 5.80 19.83 -12.18
C GLY A 24 6.13 20.68 -10.93
N GLU A 25 5.72 20.24 -9.74
CA GLU A 25 6.06 20.93 -8.50
C GLU A 25 7.51 20.68 -8.07
N GLY A 26 8.02 21.55 -7.21
CA GLY A 26 9.35 21.39 -6.64
C GLY A 26 9.38 20.33 -5.52
N LEU A 27 10.54 19.81 -5.24
CA LEU A 27 10.76 18.75 -4.25
C LEU A 27 10.28 19.11 -2.83
N GLN A 28 10.18 20.39 -2.48
CA GLN A 28 9.68 20.87 -1.19
C GLN A 28 8.18 20.59 -0.95
N HIS A 29 7.42 20.30 -2.00
CA HIS A 29 5.99 20.00 -1.89
C HIS A 29 5.69 18.48 -1.98
N GLN A 30 6.68 17.66 -2.27
CA GLN A 30 6.48 16.22 -2.45
C GLN A 30 6.56 15.47 -1.13
N ASP A 31 5.42 14.99 -0.65
CA ASP A 31 5.30 14.20 0.57
C ASP A 31 5.55 12.72 0.32
N GLY A 32 6.51 12.14 1.01
CA GLY A 32 6.78 10.69 0.96
C GLY A 32 6.83 10.04 2.33
N HIS A 33 6.58 10.77 3.43
CA HIS A 33 6.85 10.29 4.80
C HIS A 33 5.82 10.71 5.86
N SER A 34 4.79 11.49 5.50
CA SER A 34 3.81 12.00 6.47
C SER A 34 3.08 10.90 7.25
N HIS A 35 2.77 9.77 6.62
CA HIS A 35 2.17 8.62 7.31
C HIS A 35 3.09 7.99 8.35
N LEU A 36 4.42 7.99 8.14
CA LEU A 36 5.37 7.55 9.16
C LEU A 36 5.39 8.50 10.35
N LEU A 37 5.33 9.81 10.11
CA LEU A 37 5.20 10.80 11.19
C LEU A 37 3.86 10.63 11.92
N ALA A 38 2.76 10.44 11.21
CA ALA A 38 1.44 10.16 11.81
C ALA A 38 1.45 8.90 12.67
N SER A 39 2.17 7.86 12.28
CA SER A 39 2.26 6.59 13.03
C SER A 39 2.86 6.74 14.43
N THR A 40 3.66 7.80 14.67
CA THR A 40 4.28 8.07 15.97
C THR A 40 3.29 8.63 17.00
N ILE A 41 2.13 9.13 16.56
CA ILE A 41 1.14 9.77 17.42
C ILE A 41 0.07 8.73 17.80
N PRO A 42 -0.07 8.36 19.09
CA PRO A 42 -0.85 7.21 19.53
C PRO A 42 -2.33 7.23 19.10
N ASN A 43 -2.96 8.41 19.09
CA ASN A 43 -4.36 8.60 18.75
C ASN A 43 -4.61 9.26 17.38
N CYS A 44 -3.60 9.31 16.53
CA CYS A 44 -3.74 9.71 15.13
C CYS A 44 -4.03 8.47 14.26
N ILE A 45 -5.21 8.38 13.68
CA ILE A 45 -5.60 7.31 12.75
C ILE A 45 -5.32 7.80 11.35
N SER A 46 -4.47 7.10 10.60
CA SER A 46 -4.04 7.62 9.29
C SER A 46 -4.37 6.69 8.13
N TYR A 47 -4.84 7.26 7.01
CA TYR A 47 -5.25 6.54 5.81
C TYR A 47 -4.72 7.19 4.54
N ASP A 48 -4.39 6.35 3.56
CA ASP A 48 -3.98 6.71 2.20
C ASP A 48 -4.96 6.10 1.16
N PRO A 49 -6.21 6.61 1.08
CA PRO A 49 -7.22 6.06 0.20
C PRO A 49 -6.93 6.38 -1.27
N THR A 50 -7.32 5.47 -2.15
CA THR A 50 -7.27 5.64 -3.61
C THR A 50 -8.60 6.15 -4.16
N TYR A 51 -9.70 5.55 -3.74
CA TYR A 51 -11.02 5.81 -4.31
C TYR A 51 -11.93 6.62 -3.40
N ALA A 52 -12.84 7.39 -4.00
CA ALA A 52 -13.77 8.25 -3.26
C ALA A 52 -14.64 7.48 -2.27
N TYR A 53 -15.04 6.25 -2.58
CA TYR A 53 -15.81 5.42 -1.66
C TYR A 53 -14.99 5.00 -0.43
N GLU A 54 -13.68 4.77 -0.57
CA GLU A 54 -12.80 4.51 0.58
C GLU A 54 -12.75 5.73 1.50
N MET A 55 -12.55 6.92 0.94
CA MET A 55 -12.60 8.17 1.68
C MET A 55 -13.93 8.34 2.42
N ALA A 56 -15.06 8.06 1.75
CA ALA A 56 -16.39 8.18 2.34
C ALA A 56 -16.58 7.23 3.53
N VAL A 57 -16.18 5.97 3.41
CA VAL A 57 -16.24 4.97 4.48
C VAL A 57 -15.35 5.38 5.67
N ILE A 58 -14.13 5.84 5.42
CA ILE A 58 -13.18 6.29 6.45
C ILE A 58 -13.74 7.51 7.20
N VAL A 59 -14.26 8.51 6.48
CA VAL A 59 -14.84 9.72 7.09
C VAL A 59 -16.09 9.36 7.91
N GLN A 60 -16.97 8.50 7.39
CA GLN A 60 -18.15 8.04 8.12
C GLN A 60 -17.77 7.31 9.42
N ASP A 61 -16.79 6.41 9.37
CA ASP A 61 -16.28 5.73 10.57
C ASP A 61 -15.67 6.70 11.57
N GLY A 62 -14.88 7.65 11.09
CA GLY A 62 -14.28 8.69 11.92
C GLY A 62 -15.32 9.56 12.64
N LEU A 63 -16.37 9.99 11.95
CA LEU A 63 -17.49 10.71 12.56
C LEU A 63 -18.17 9.87 13.65
N LYS A 64 -18.41 8.59 13.37
CA LYS A 64 -18.99 7.67 14.35
C LYS A 64 -18.11 7.48 15.58
N ARG A 65 -16.81 7.24 15.39
CA ARG A 65 -15.87 7.07 16.49
C ARG A 65 -15.74 8.32 17.35
N MET A 66 -15.52 9.47 16.73
CA MET A 66 -15.27 10.73 17.44
C MET A 66 -16.52 11.31 18.11
N TYR A 67 -17.65 11.35 17.39
CA TYR A 67 -18.83 12.12 17.85
C TYR A 67 -19.95 11.25 18.44
N GLU A 68 -20.09 9.99 18.02
CA GLU A 68 -21.07 9.07 18.60
C GLU A 68 -20.46 8.29 19.77
N LYS A 69 -19.30 7.59 19.54
CA LYS A 69 -18.62 6.80 20.56
C LYS A 69 -17.75 7.62 21.52
N LYS A 70 -17.49 8.88 21.22
CA LYS A 70 -16.65 9.80 22.01
C LYS A 70 -15.18 9.34 22.18
N GLU A 71 -14.67 8.57 21.21
CA GLU A 71 -13.26 8.18 21.20
C GLU A 71 -12.37 9.42 21.04
N LYS A 72 -11.25 9.46 21.78
CA LYS A 72 -10.29 10.57 21.74
C LYS A 72 -9.24 10.35 20.66
N VAL A 73 -9.69 10.30 19.42
CA VAL A 73 -8.87 10.12 18.22
C VAL A 73 -9.09 11.26 17.23
N PHE A 74 -8.11 11.48 16.37
CA PHE A 74 -8.24 12.33 15.19
C PHE A 74 -7.67 11.60 13.97
N TYR A 75 -8.09 12.02 12.80
CA TYR A 75 -7.73 11.36 11.55
C TYR A 75 -6.73 12.20 10.76
N TYR A 76 -5.74 11.55 10.16
CA TYR A 76 -4.92 12.10 9.10
C TYR A 76 -5.20 11.31 7.83
N ILE A 77 -5.71 11.97 6.78
CA ILE A 77 -6.08 11.31 5.53
C ILE A 77 -5.40 12.04 4.38
N THR A 78 -4.65 11.31 3.57
CA THR A 78 -4.04 11.88 2.37
C THR A 78 -5.05 12.03 1.25
N SER A 79 -4.90 13.08 0.46
CA SER A 79 -5.72 13.36 -0.72
C SER A 79 -4.81 13.74 -1.90
N LEU A 80 -5.21 13.36 -3.09
CA LEU A 80 -4.41 13.42 -4.30
C LEU A 80 -5.03 14.38 -5.31
N ASN A 81 -4.21 15.07 -6.11
CA ASN A 81 -4.69 15.98 -7.15
C ASN A 81 -4.72 15.33 -8.55
N GLU A 82 -4.62 14.02 -8.63
CA GLU A 82 -4.72 13.28 -9.88
C GLU A 82 -6.17 12.89 -10.17
N ASN A 83 -6.68 13.30 -11.34
CA ASN A 83 -8.04 12.95 -11.76
C ASN A 83 -8.05 11.59 -12.45
N TYR A 84 -8.91 10.69 -11.97
CA TYR A 84 -9.16 9.37 -12.57
C TYR A 84 -10.59 8.88 -12.29
N PRO A 85 -11.10 7.93 -13.10
CA PRO A 85 -12.40 7.33 -12.83
C PRO A 85 -12.43 6.60 -11.47
N HIS A 86 -13.49 6.80 -10.72
CA HIS A 86 -13.74 6.08 -9.48
C HIS A 86 -14.79 4.99 -9.75
N PRO A 87 -14.46 3.70 -9.56
CA PRO A 87 -15.43 2.62 -9.71
C PRO A 87 -16.47 2.64 -8.58
N ALA A 88 -17.55 1.89 -8.77
CA ALA A 88 -18.47 1.61 -7.67
C ALA A 88 -17.75 0.80 -6.57
N MET A 89 -18.15 1.03 -5.32
CA MET A 89 -17.61 0.27 -4.19
C MET A 89 -18.03 -1.21 -4.31
N PRO A 90 -17.09 -2.16 -4.23
CA PRO A 90 -17.44 -3.57 -4.14
C PRO A 90 -18.28 -3.87 -2.88
N GLU A 91 -19.13 -4.89 -2.95
CA GLU A 91 -19.97 -5.28 -1.81
C GLU A 91 -19.10 -5.85 -0.66
N GLY A 92 -19.40 -5.48 0.57
CA GLY A 92 -18.84 -6.06 1.79
C GLY A 92 -17.40 -5.64 2.11
N VAL A 93 -16.84 -4.62 1.43
CA VAL A 93 -15.45 -4.19 1.65
C VAL A 93 -15.29 -3.13 2.75
N GLU A 94 -16.36 -2.63 3.34
CA GLU A 94 -16.32 -1.52 4.31
C GLU A 94 -15.48 -1.83 5.54
N GLU A 95 -15.54 -3.07 6.03
CA GLU A 95 -14.69 -3.49 7.17
C GLU A 95 -13.21 -3.48 6.76
N GLY A 96 -12.90 -4.01 5.59
CA GLY A 96 -11.53 -4.03 5.06
C GLY A 96 -10.98 -2.62 4.85
N ILE A 97 -11.79 -1.70 4.32
CA ILE A 97 -11.41 -0.29 4.18
C ILE A 97 -11.03 0.32 5.55
N ARG A 98 -11.85 0.08 6.57
CA ARG A 98 -11.59 0.60 7.93
C ARG A 98 -10.41 -0.07 8.63
N ARG A 99 -10.20 -1.37 8.37
CA ARG A 99 -9.10 -2.14 8.97
C ARG A 99 -7.79 -2.03 8.21
N GLY A 100 -7.77 -1.39 7.04
CA GLY A 100 -6.56 -1.03 6.31
C GLY A 100 -6.26 -1.83 5.06
N ILE A 101 -6.95 -2.94 4.77
CA ILE A 101 -6.76 -3.74 3.55
C ILE A 101 -8.02 -4.51 3.16
N TYR A 102 -8.29 -4.56 1.85
CA TYR A 102 -9.30 -5.44 1.27
C TYR A 102 -8.89 -5.90 -0.13
N ARG A 103 -9.41 -7.06 -0.58
CA ARG A 103 -9.18 -7.53 -1.95
C ARG A 103 -10.09 -6.77 -2.91
N LEU A 104 -9.47 -5.94 -3.76
CA LEU A 104 -10.16 -5.13 -4.75
C LEU A 104 -10.56 -5.96 -5.97
N ARG A 105 -9.64 -6.84 -6.44
CA ARG A 105 -9.85 -7.68 -7.62
C ARG A 105 -9.19 -9.02 -7.42
N GLU A 106 -9.93 -10.08 -7.62
CA GLU A 106 -9.41 -11.44 -7.69
C GLU A 106 -9.03 -11.78 -9.13
N SER A 107 -7.90 -12.46 -9.33
CA SER A 107 -7.57 -12.99 -10.65
C SER A 107 -8.56 -14.11 -11.04
N ALA A 108 -8.93 -14.15 -12.30
CA ALA A 108 -9.72 -15.26 -12.85
C ALA A 108 -8.89 -16.54 -13.07
N GLY A 109 -7.56 -16.42 -13.15
CA GLY A 109 -6.62 -17.54 -13.29
C GLY A 109 -6.18 -18.09 -11.95
N THR A 110 -5.59 -19.28 -11.97
CA THR A 110 -5.04 -19.95 -10.78
C THR A 110 -3.55 -20.24 -10.90
N ASP A 111 -3.00 -20.16 -12.12
CA ASP A 111 -1.62 -20.52 -12.38
C ASP A 111 -0.67 -19.36 -12.00
N LYS A 112 0.49 -19.70 -11.45
CA LYS A 112 1.52 -18.74 -11.06
C LYS A 112 0.93 -17.56 -10.24
N PRO A 113 0.31 -17.82 -9.09
CA PRO A 113 -0.38 -16.76 -8.35
C PRO A 113 0.59 -15.71 -7.83
N VAL A 114 0.14 -14.43 -7.83
CA VAL A 114 0.84 -13.29 -7.21
C VAL A 114 -0.18 -12.33 -6.61
N GLN A 115 0.15 -11.74 -5.48
CA GLN A 115 -0.71 -10.78 -4.80
C GLN A 115 -0.07 -9.38 -4.89
N LEU A 116 -0.74 -8.47 -5.54
CA LEU A 116 -0.29 -7.10 -5.73
C LEU A 116 -1.06 -6.17 -4.79
N MET A 117 -0.34 -5.39 -4.00
CA MET A 117 -0.88 -4.49 -2.99
C MET A 117 -0.53 -3.04 -3.36
N GLY A 118 -1.48 -2.13 -3.24
CA GLY A 118 -1.23 -0.71 -3.52
C GLY A 118 -2.02 0.22 -2.62
N SER A 119 -1.54 1.46 -2.46
CA SER A 119 -2.23 2.54 -1.76
C SER A 119 -2.19 3.84 -2.56
N GLY A 120 -3.09 4.76 -2.26
CA GLY A 120 -3.15 6.06 -2.91
C GLY A 120 -3.14 5.96 -4.44
N SER A 121 -2.47 6.89 -5.12
CA SER A 121 -2.42 6.92 -6.59
C SER A 121 -1.69 5.72 -7.20
N ILE A 122 -0.80 5.07 -6.45
CA ILE A 122 0.00 3.94 -6.97
C ILE A 122 -0.84 2.67 -7.09
N LEU A 123 -1.96 2.52 -6.37
CA LEU A 123 -2.87 1.41 -6.61
C LEU A 123 -3.26 1.27 -8.09
N ARG A 124 -3.39 2.38 -8.82
CA ARG A 124 -3.67 2.36 -10.26
C ARG A 124 -2.53 1.80 -11.10
N GLN A 125 -1.29 1.99 -10.67
CA GLN A 125 -0.13 1.33 -11.30
C GLN A 125 -0.15 -0.18 -11.02
N VAL A 126 -0.54 -0.54 -9.79
CA VAL A 126 -0.71 -1.95 -9.38
C VAL A 126 -1.82 -2.64 -10.21
N GLU A 127 -2.94 -1.98 -10.47
CA GLU A 127 -4.01 -2.51 -11.31
C GLU A 127 -3.54 -2.76 -12.77
N LYS A 128 -2.80 -1.79 -13.36
CA LYS A 128 -2.21 -1.95 -14.70
C LYS A 128 -1.19 -3.10 -14.74
N ALA A 129 -0.38 -3.24 -13.70
CA ALA A 129 0.56 -4.37 -13.60
C ALA A 129 -0.18 -5.71 -13.56
N ALA A 130 -1.29 -5.79 -12.79
CA ALA A 130 -2.11 -6.98 -12.71
C ALA A 130 -2.73 -7.34 -14.08
N GLU A 131 -3.22 -6.34 -14.82
CA GLU A 131 -3.77 -6.54 -16.16
C GLU A 131 -2.71 -7.14 -17.09
N TRP A 132 -1.52 -6.53 -17.15
CA TRP A 132 -0.41 -7.03 -17.97
C TRP A 132 0.04 -8.44 -17.56
N LEU A 133 0.17 -8.71 -16.26
CA LEU A 133 0.55 -10.03 -15.74
C LEU A 133 -0.50 -11.11 -16.08
N ASN A 134 -1.79 -10.79 -15.95
CA ASN A 134 -2.87 -11.70 -16.32
C ASN A 134 -2.84 -12.03 -17.82
N GLU A 135 -2.49 -11.07 -18.70
CA GLU A 135 -2.26 -11.33 -20.14
C GLU A 135 -1.07 -12.27 -20.40
N LYS A 136 -0.09 -12.31 -19.50
CA LYS A 136 1.06 -13.25 -19.53
C LYS A 136 0.77 -14.61 -18.88
N GLY A 137 -0.46 -14.86 -18.43
CA GLY A 137 -0.84 -16.10 -17.77
C GLY A 137 -0.42 -16.19 -16.30
N ILE A 138 -0.11 -15.05 -15.67
CA ILE A 138 0.18 -14.94 -14.23
C ILE A 138 -1.11 -14.55 -13.51
N ALA A 139 -1.54 -15.33 -12.51
CA ALA A 139 -2.75 -15.06 -11.75
C ALA A 139 -2.54 -13.93 -10.74
N ALA A 140 -2.61 -12.67 -11.23
CA ALA A 140 -2.37 -11.48 -10.42
C ALA A 140 -3.67 -10.94 -9.81
N SER A 141 -3.80 -11.05 -8.48
CA SER A 141 -4.88 -10.44 -7.69
C SER A 141 -4.45 -9.09 -7.12
N VAL A 142 -5.40 -8.17 -6.94
CA VAL A 142 -5.13 -6.81 -6.48
C VAL A 142 -5.79 -6.53 -5.13
N TRP A 143 -5.01 -5.97 -4.21
CA TRP A 143 -5.43 -5.54 -2.89
C TRP A 143 -5.28 -4.03 -2.75
N SER A 144 -6.34 -3.35 -2.32
CA SER A 144 -6.24 -1.96 -1.88
C SER A 144 -5.85 -1.91 -0.41
N VAL A 145 -4.76 -1.21 -0.12
CA VAL A 145 -4.29 -0.98 1.25
C VAL A 145 -4.57 0.46 1.63
N THR A 146 -5.62 0.68 2.38
CA THR A 146 -6.02 2.01 2.83
C THR A 146 -5.20 2.52 4.01
N SER A 147 -4.59 1.62 4.81
CA SER A 147 -3.74 2.02 5.93
C SER A 147 -2.76 0.95 6.36
N PHE A 148 -1.48 1.11 6.03
CA PHE A 148 -0.42 0.28 6.60
C PHE A 148 -0.23 0.53 8.11
N ASN A 149 -0.53 1.74 8.59
CA ASN A 149 -0.42 2.07 10.00
C ASN A 149 -1.42 1.30 10.87
N GLU A 150 -2.68 1.23 10.44
CA GLU A 150 -3.71 0.48 11.20
C GLU A 150 -3.45 -1.03 11.14
N LEU A 151 -2.96 -1.56 10.01
CA LEU A 151 -2.52 -2.96 9.92
C LEU A 151 -1.37 -3.27 10.87
N ARG A 152 -0.39 -2.38 10.98
CA ARG A 152 0.71 -2.52 11.95
C ARG A 152 0.20 -2.47 13.39
N ARG A 153 -0.69 -1.52 13.71
CA ARG A 153 -1.27 -1.40 15.07
C ARG A 153 -2.04 -2.64 15.47
N ASP A 154 -2.82 -3.20 14.57
CA ASP A 154 -3.53 -4.46 14.78
C ASP A 154 -2.55 -5.60 15.07
N GLY A 155 -1.50 -5.75 14.26
CA GLY A 155 -0.46 -6.75 14.47
C GLY A 155 0.26 -6.61 15.81
N MET A 156 0.66 -5.39 16.17
CA MET A 156 1.29 -5.11 17.49
C MET A 156 0.36 -5.43 18.65
N ALA A 157 -0.95 -5.19 18.52
CA ALA A 157 -1.92 -5.55 19.54
C ALA A 157 -2.03 -7.07 19.71
N CYS A 158 -2.05 -7.81 18.60
CA CYS A 158 -2.02 -9.27 18.59
C CYS A 158 -0.76 -9.84 19.26
N GLU A 159 0.41 -9.32 18.93
CA GLU A 159 1.69 -9.71 19.56
C GLU A 159 1.68 -9.44 21.06
N ARG A 160 1.20 -8.28 21.47
CA ARG A 160 1.11 -7.91 22.87
C ARG A 160 0.17 -8.84 23.65
N GLU A 161 -0.99 -9.18 23.08
CA GLU A 161 -1.93 -10.10 23.71
C GLU A 161 -1.33 -11.50 23.86
N ALA A 162 -0.67 -12.01 22.83
CA ALA A 162 0.03 -13.30 22.90
C ALA A 162 1.12 -13.30 23.98
N LEU A 163 1.95 -12.26 24.02
CA LEU A 163 3.02 -12.11 25.01
C LEU A 163 2.46 -12.08 26.44
N LEU A 164 1.47 -11.23 26.72
CA LEU A 164 0.92 -11.05 28.07
C LEU A 164 0.11 -12.25 28.55
N SER A 165 -0.43 -13.05 27.64
CA SER A 165 -1.13 -14.29 27.97
C SER A 165 -0.20 -15.51 28.05
N ALA A 166 1.12 -15.31 27.95
CA ALA A 166 2.11 -16.40 27.87
C ALA A 166 1.75 -17.42 26.75
N GLY A 167 1.25 -16.95 25.64
CA GLY A 167 0.85 -17.77 24.49
C GLY A 167 -0.50 -18.49 24.61
N GLN A 168 -1.25 -18.27 25.70
CA GLN A 168 -2.58 -18.88 25.87
C GLN A 168 -3.62 -18.27 24.91
N ARG A 169 -3.43 -17.02 24.47
CA ARG A 169 -4.23 -16.34 23.46
C ARG A 169 -3.28 -15.84 22.37
N THR A 170 -3.50 -16.31 21.17
CA THR A 170 -2.69 -15.96 19.98
C THR A 170 -3.61 -15.44 18.89
N PRO A 171 -4.16 -14.22 19.04
CA PRO A 171 -5.00 -13.63 18.00
C PRO A 171 -4.19 -13.44 16.72
N GLU A 172 -4.84 -13.66 15.60
CA GLU A 172 -4.22 -13.54 14.30
C GLU A 172 -4.34 -12.10 13.79
N PRO A 173 -3.24 -11.44 13.36
CA PRO A 173 -3.30 -10.13 12.74
C PRO A 173 -4.22 -10.10 11.53
N TYR A 174 -4.99 -9.02 11.36
CA TYR A 174 -5.96 -8.93 10.29
C TYR A 174 -5.33 -9.10 8.90
N VAL A 175 -4.19 -8.47 8.65
CA VAL A 175 -3.47 -8.61 7.38
C VAL A 175 -3.06 -10.05 7.11
N THR A 176 -2.60 -10.78 8.14
CA THR A 176 -2.29 -12.21 8.05
C THR A 176 -3.52 -13.02 7.67
N ALA A 177 -4.64 -12.78 8.38
CA ALA A 177 -5.91 -13.47 8.14
C ALA A 177 -6.45 -13.26 6.72
N GLN A 178 -6.29 -12.05 6.16
CA GLN A 178 -6.69 -11.76 4.80
C GLN A 178 -5.78 -12.45 3.77
N LEU A 179 -4.47 -12.32 3.93
CA LEU A 179 -3.50 -12.77 2.93
C LEU A 179 -3.27 -14.29 2.94
N LYS A 180 -3.47 -14.98 4.07
CA LYS A 180 -3.29 -16.44 4.14
C LYS A 180 -4.26 -17.25 3.28
N GLN A 181 -5.36 -16.62 2.85
CA GLN A 181 -6.36 -17.24 1.95
C GLN A 181 -5.94 -17.18 0.47
N SER A 182 -4.77 -16.61 0.19
CA SER A 182 -4.21 -16.46 -1.15
C SER A 182 -2.83 -17.11 -1.23
N GLU A 183 -2.35 -17.36 -2.43
CA GLU A 183 -1.04 -17.98 -2.69
C GLU A 183 -0.10 -17.03 -3.43
N GLY A 184 1.18 -17.43 -3.55
CA GLY A 184 2.23 -16.74 -4.28
C GLY A 184 2.86 -15.54 -3.53
N PRO A 185 3.88 -14.91 -4.09
CA PRO A 185 4.58 -13.78 -3.49
C PRO A 185 3.67 -12.55 -3.41
N LEU A 186 4.03 -11.62 -2.50
CA LEU A 186 3.33 -10.35 -2.31
C LEU A 186 4.23 -9.20 -2.75
N ILE A 187 3.69 -8.33 -3.60
CA ILE A 187 4.36 -7.11 -4.05
C ILE A 187 3.55 -5.92 -3.58
N SER A 188 4.16 -5.04 -2.81
CA SER A 188 3.53 -3.82 -2.31
C SER A 188 4.15 -2.59 -2.97
N ALA A 189 3.33 -1.66 -3.42
CA ALA A 189 3.78 -0.40 -4.01
C ALA A 189 2.99 0.79 -3.46
N THR A 190 3.70 1.89 -3.15
CA THR A 190 3.10 3.10 -2.57
C THR A 190 3.82 4.35 -3.08
N ASP A 191 3.15 5.50 -3.05
CA ASP A 191 3.73 6.81 -3.37
C ASP A 191 4.52 7.43 -2.19
N HIS A 192 4.65 6.68 -1.12
CA HIS A 192 5.45 7.00 0.06
C HIS A 192 6.74 6.17 0.08
N MET A 193 7.66 6.50 0.97
CA MET A 193 8.88 5.71 1.15
C MET A 193 8.58 4.27 1.56
N LYS A 194 9.47 3.35 1.19
CA LYS A 194 9.30 1.89 1.40
C LYS A 194 8.99 1.54 2.86
N ALA A 195 9.56 2.25 3.81
CA ALA A 195 9.32 2.03 5.24
C ALA A 195 7.83 2.10 5.62
N TYR A 196 6.99 2.85 4.87
CA TYR A 196 5.55 2.94 5.13
C TYR A 196 4.83 1.62 4.88
N SER A 197 5.11 0.93 3.80
CA SER A 197 4.51 -0.39 3.56
C SER A 197 5.31 -1.54 4.20
N ASP A 198 6.62 -1.37 4.40
CA ASP A 198 7.48 -2.39 4.99
C ASP A 198 7.16 -2.70 6.46
N GLN A 199 6.54 -1.77 7.18
CA GLN A 199 6.18 -1.93 8.59
C GLN A 199 5.22 -3.09 8.89
N ILE A 200 4.53 -3.65 7.87
CA ILE A 200 3.67 -4.83 8.04
C ILE A 200 4.40 -6.15 7.77
N ARG A 201 5.68 -6.14 7.40
CA ARG A 201 6.48 -7.33 7.09
C ARG A 201 6.40 -8.42 8.17
N PRO A 202 6.43 -8.12 9.48
CA PRO A 202 6.30 -9.13 10.53
C PRO A 202 4.97 -9.90 10.50
N TYR A 203 3.94 -9.33 9.89
CA TYR A 203 2.57 -9.84 9.85
C TYR A 203 2.19 -10.47 8.50
N ILE A 204 3.12 -10.54 7.58
CA ILE A 204 2.96 -11.29 6.32
C ILE A 204 2.92 -12.78 6.65
N PRO A 205 2.05 -13.59 6.02
CA PRO A 205 2.01 -15.03 6.24
C PRO A 205 3.39 -15.67 6.10
N GLN A 206 3.74 -16.53 7.06
CA GLN A 206 5.08 -17.11 7.15
C GLN A 206 5.47 -17.85 5.87
N GLY A 207 6.72 -17.67 5.45
CA GLY A 207 7.30 -18.33 4.26
C GLY A 207 6.95 -17.65 2.94
N ARG A 208 6.16 -16.58 2.93
CA ARG A 208 5.84 -15.85 1.70
C ARG A 208 6.82 -14.69 1.47
N ALA A 209 7.26 -14.56 0.23
CA ALA A 209 8.04 -13.39 -0.18
C ALA A 209 7.20 -12.11 -0.09
N TYR A 210 7.82 -11.03 0.39
CA TYR A 210 7.20 -9.71 0.46
C TYR A 210 8.18 -8.66 -0.08
N GLN A 211 7.94 -8.20 -1.30
CA GLN A 211 8.73 -7.18 -1.97
C GLN A 211 8.02 -5.83 -1.90
N VAL A 212 8.77 -4.79 -1.52
CA VAL A 212 8.24 -3.44 -1.32
C VAL A 212 8.85 -2.47 -2.32
N LEU A 213 7.99 -1.73 -3.03
CA LEU A 213 8.33 -0.60 -3.88
C LEU A 213 7.80 0.69 -3.25
N GLY A 214 8.61 1.74 -3.30
CA GLY A 214 8.27 3.03 -2.71
C GLY A 214 9.22 4.13 -3.18
N THR A 215 8.91 5.36 -2.80
CA THR A 215 9.55 6.57 -3.32
C THR A 215 10.64 7.09 -2.36
N ASP A 216 11.65 6.25 -2.06
CA ASP A 216 12.79 6.66 -1.25
C ASP A 216 13.65 7.71 -1.97
N GLY A 217 14.36 8.53 -1.20
CA GLY A 217 15.22 9.60 -1.72
C GLY A 217 14.54 10.97 -1.68
N PHE A 218 15.12 11.93 -2.37
CA PHE A 218 14.57 13.29 -2.48
C PHE A 218 13.45 13.36 -3.52
N GLY A 219 12.49 14.27 -3.31
CA GLY A 219 11.49 14.61 -4.32
C GLY A 219 12.13 15.17 -5.59
N ARG A 220 11.39 15.12 -6.70
CA ARG A 220 11.82 15.61 -8.01
C ARG A 220 10.70 16.32 -8.74
N SER A 221 11.09 17.23 -9.63
CA SER A 221 10.15 18.01 -10.44
C SER A 221 10.10 17.44 -11.85
N ASP A 222 9.01 16.72 -12.18
CA ASP A 222 8.77 16.12 -13.50
C ASP A 222 7.29 15.81 -13.69
N THR A 223 6.94 15.15 -14.80
CA THR A 223 5.61 14.57 -15.03
C THR A 223 5.38 13.36 -14.11
N ARG A 224 4.11 13.01 -13.83
CA ARG A 224 3.77 11.84 -13.02
C ARG A 224 4.39 10.54 -13.54
N ASP A 225 4.33 10.32 -14.85
CA ASP A 225 4.88 9.10 -15.45
C ASP A 225 6.41 9.04 -15.33
N ALA A 226 7.10 10.16 -15.52
CA ALA A 226 8.55 10.25 -15.35
C ALA A 226 8.95 10.04 -13.88
N LEU A 227 8.20 10.62 -12.93
CA LEU A 227 8.43 10.44 -11.49
C LEU A 227 8.22 8.98 -11.05
N ARG A 228 7.11 8.34 -11.50
CA ARG A 228 6.85 6.93 -11.20
C ARG A 228 7.92 6.01 -11.77
N ARG A 229 8.39 6.31 -12.98
CA ARG A 229 9.53 5.60 -13.59
C ARG A 229 10.82 5.85 -12.82
N PHE A 230 11.09 7.09 -12.38
CA PHE A 230 12.27 7.43 -11.59
C PHE A 230 12.29 6.70 -10.27
N PHE A 231 11.19 6.69 -9.52
CA PHE A 231 11.08 6.03 -8.21
C PHE A 231 10.79 4.52 -8.30
N GLU A 232 10.65 3.95 -9.49
CA GLU A 232 10.41 2.50 -9.69
C GLU A 232 9.09 2.03 -9.07
N VAL A 233 8.06 2.89 -9.12
CA VAL A 233 6.70 2.59 -8.63
C VAL A 233 5.65 2.59 -9.75
N ASP A 234 6.08 2.65 -11.02
CA ASP A 234 5.21 2.46 -12.17
C ASP A 234 4.80 0.99 -12.34
N TRP A 235 3.80 0.74 -13.17
CA TRP A 235 3.27 -0.61 -13.38
C TRP A 235 4.32 -1.59 -13.93
N GLN A 236 5.30 -1.10 -14.69
CA GLN A 236 6.36 -1.94 -15.25
C GLN A 236 7.28 -2.49 -14.15
N HIS A 237 7.69 -1.65 -13.20
CA HIS A 237 8.50 -2.10 -12.07
C HIS A 237 7.70 -2.99 -11.11
N VAL A 238 6.40 -2.74 -10.92
CA VAL A 238 5.52 -3.65 -10.16
C VAL A 238 5.45 -5.02 -10.83
N ALA A 239 5.23 -5.07 -12.14
CA ALA A 239 5.20 -6.33 -12.90
C ALA A 239 6.56 -7.05 -12.88
N TRP A 240 7.67 -6.30 -13.01
CA TRP A 240 9.02 -6.82 -12.93
C TRP A 240 9.31 -7.43 -11.55
N ALA A 241 8.97 -6.73 -10.47
CA ALA A 241 9.13 -7.23 -9.10
C ALA A 241 8.33 -8.52 -8.86
N ALA A 242 7.11 -8.62 -9.41
CA ALA A 242 6.31 -9.84 -9.36
C ALA A 242 7.00 -11.00 -10.09
N GLY A 243 7.47 -10.76 -11.32
CA GLY A 243 8.23 -11.76 -12.08
C GLY A 243 9.51 -12.20 -11.39
N TYR A 244 10.22 -11.27 -10.76
CA TYR A 244 11.44 -11.58 -10.01
C TYR A 244 11.17 -12.49 -8.80
N GLU A 245 10.13 -12.24 -8.02
CA GLU A 245 9.79 -13.11 -6.89
C GLU A 245 9.27 -14.48 -7.36
N LEU A 246 8.47 -14.55 -8.43
CA LEU A 246 8.05 -15.81 -9.04
C LEU A 246 9.24 -16.62 -9.58
N MET A 247 10.26 -15.95 -10.14
CA MET A 247 11.51 -16.59 -10.57
C MET A 247 12.27 -17.18 -9.37
N LYS A 248 12.39 -16.45 -8.27
CA LYS A 248 13.04 -16.95 -7.05
C LYS A 248 12.34 -18.17 -6.46
N GLU A 249 11.02 -18.23 -6.56
CA GLU A 249 10.21 -19.39 -6.14
C GLU A 249 10.27 -20.56 -7.14
N GLY A 250 10.92 -20.37 -8.31
CA GLY A 250 11.02 -21.37 -9.36
C GLY A 250 9.76 -21.55 -10.20
N THR A 251 8.79 -20.65 -10.06
CA THR A 251 7.52 -20.65 -10.80
C THR A 251 7.65 -20.01 -12.18
N LEU A 252 8.60 -19.09 -12.35
CA LEU A 252 8.99 -18.46 -13.62
C LEU A 252 10.46 -18.77 -13.88
N SER A 253 10.85 -19.04 -15.12
CA SER A 253 12.28 -19.20 -15.45
C SER A 253 13.00 -17.85 -15.58
N ALA A 254 14.31 -17.86 -15.42
CA ALA A 254 15.13 -16.66 -15.61
C ALA A 254 15.04 -16.12 -17.05
N ASP A 255 14.98 -17.02 -18.04
CA ASP A 255 14.87 -16.65 -19.45
C ASP A 255 13.49 -16.00 -19.76
N GLU A 256 12.42 -16.51 -19.14
CA GLU A 256 11.08 -15.89 -19.25
C GLU A 256 11.10 -14.48 -18.66
N LEU A 257 11.65 -14.30 -17.45
CA LEU A 257 11.76 -12.98 -16.83
C LEU A 257 12.63 -12.02 -17.67
N GLU A 258 13.76 -12.50 -18.17
CA GLU A 258 14.65 -11.67 -19.00
C GLU A 258 13.93 -11.21 -20.30
N SER A 259 13.05 -12.05 -20.88
CA SER A 259 12.23 -11.65 -22.02
C SER A 259 11.29 -10.49 -21.74
N TRP A 260 10.97 -10.22 -20.47
CA TRP A 260 10.13 -9.09 -20.05
C TRP A 260 10.91 -7.77 -19.94
N ARG A 261 12.24 -7.82 -19.78
CA ARG A 261 13.08 -6.64 -19.58
C ARG A 261 12.87 -5.58 -20.65
N GLU A 262 12.90 -5.97 -21.91
CA GLU A 262 12.70 -5.07 -23.04
C GLU A 262 11.24 -4.57 -23.11
N GLN A 263 10.28 -5.48 -22.93
CA GLN A 263 8.85 -5.16 -22.95
C GLN A 263 8.45 -4.16 -21.86
N LEU A 264 9.06 -4.27 -20.68
CA LEU A 264 8.82 -3.39 -19.53
C LEU A 264 9.80 -2.20 -19.50
N SER A 265 10.75 -2.16 -20.44
CA SER A 265 11.81 -1.13 -20.48
C SER A 265 12.57 -1.00 -19.16
N ILE A 266 12.97 -2.11 -18.56
CA ILE A 266 13.73 -2.13 -17.30
C ILE A 266 15.20 -1.87 -17.58
N ASP A 267 15.70 -0.74 -17.10
CA ASP A 267 17.11 -0.35 -17.19
C ASP A 267 17.90 -0.81 -15.94
N ALA A 268 18.69 -1.87 -16.12
CA ALA A 268 19.53 -2.40 -15.03
C ALA A 268 20.71 -1.47 -14.65
N SER A 269 21.02 -0.48 -15.47
CA SER A 269 22.09 0.48 -15.20
C SER A 269 21.62 1.75 -14.51
N LYS A 270 20.31 1.91 -14.32
CA LYS A 270 19.71 3.07 -13.68
C LYS A 270 20.25 3.25 -12.26
N PRO A 271 20.70 4.45 -11.86
CA PRO A 271 21.11 4.73 -10.49
C PRO A 271 19.94 4.52 -9.49
N ASP A 272 20.30 4.10 -8.26
CA ASP A 272 19.31 3.98 -7.18
C ASP A 272 18.70 5.36 -6.86
N PRO A 273 17.38 5.52 -6.92
CA PRO A 273 16.69 6.77 -6.61
C PRO A 273 16.99 7.33 -5.21
N LEU A 274 17.34 6.47 -4.26
CA LEU A 274 17.69 6.88 -2.89
C LEU A 274 18.92 7.79 -2.85
N TYR A 275 19.86 7.57 -3.77
CA TYR A 275 21.16 8.26 -3.77
C TYR A 275 21.39 9.17 -5.00
N SER A 276 20.37 9.37 -5.84
CA SER A 276 20.48 10.12 -7.10
C SER A 276 20.00 11.56 -6.97
#